data_299c3e4427daa4cbfa40be8787734e33
#
_entry.id   299c3e4427daa4cbfa40be8787734e33
#
_cell.length_a   1.000
_cell.length_b   1.000
_cell.length_c   1.000
_cell.angle_alpha   90.00
_cell.angle_beta   90.00
_cell.angle_gamma   90.00
#
_symmetry.space_group_name_H-M   'P 1'
#
loop_
_entity.id
_entity.type
_entity.pdbx_description
1 polymer ?
#
loop_
_entity_poly.entity_id
_entity_poly.type
_entity_poly.pdbx_seq_one_letter_code
_entity_poly.pdbx_strand_id
1 'polypeptide(L)' 'MKISEAFEQFDALRVANALGLEYETVCKWRDRDQIPAYWRVKFVNLMNHHNVAISLHDLAGWIK' A
#
# COMPACT_ATOMS: atom_id res chain seq x y z
N MET A 1 -6.54 9.04 -3.52
CA MET A 1 -5.35 8.39 -4.11
C MET A 1 -5.65 6.92 -4.34
N LYS A 2 -5.25 6.40 -5.47
CA LYS A 2 -5.36 4.97 -5.75
C LYS A 2 -4.15 4.22 -5.20
N ILE A 3 -4.30 2.93 -4.93
CA ILE A 3 -3.19 2.10 -4.46
C ILE A 3 -2.06 2.09 -5.49
N SER A 4 -2.38 2.00 -6.78
CA SER A 4 -1.38 2.06 -7.85
C SER A 4 -0.59 3.36 -7.83
N GLU A 5 -1.22 4.49 -7.50
CA GLU A 5 -0.54 5.78 -7.38
C GLU A 5 0.44 5.80 -6.20
N ALA A 6 0.08 5.16 -5.09
CA ALA A 6 0.99 5.02 -3.95
C ALA A 6 2.23 4.22 -4.33
N PHE A 7 2.07 3.17 -5.14
CA PHE A 7 3.19 2.36 -5.61
C PHE A 7 4.07 3.08 -6.64
N GLU A 8 3.58 4.12 -7.28
CA GLU A 8 4.42 4.98 -8.12
C GLU A 8 5.40 5.80 -7.29
N GLN A 9 5.01 6.17 -6.08
CA GLN A 9 5.84 6.95 -5.18
C GLN A 9 6.73 6.09 -4.29
N PHE A 10 6.37 4.84 -4.07
CA PHE A 10 7.10 3.93 -3.19
C PHE A 10 7.07 2.52 -3.79
N ASP A 11 8.23 2.04 -4.20
CA ASP A 11 8.39 0.78 -4.94
C ASP A 11 7.79 -0.42 -4.18
N ALA A 12 7.10 -1.28 -4.93
CA ALA A 12 6.51 -2.50 -4.41
C ALA A 12 7.54 -3.42 -3.74
N LEU A 13 8.78 -3.48 -4.26
CA LEU A 13 9.84 -4.28 -3.65
C LEU A 13 10.19 -3.75 -2.26
N ARG A 14 10.25 -2.44 -2.09
CA ARG A 14 10.53 -1.82 -0.79
C ARG A 14 9.39 -2.07 0.19
N VAL A 15 8.15 -2.04 -0.28
CA VAL A 15 6.97 -2.36 0.54
C VAL A 15 7.05 -3.81 1.01
N ALA A 16 7.34 -4.73 0.11
CA ALA A 16 7.47 -6.15 0.45
C ALA A 16 8.54 -6.37 1.51
N ASN A 17 9.71 -5.78 1.35
CA ASN A 17 10.80 -5.90 2.30
C ASN A 17 10.44 -5.32 3.67
N ALA A 18 9.79 -4.16 3.69
CA ALA A 18 9.41 -3.48 4.93
C ALA A 18 8.34 -4.24 5.70
N LEU A 19 7.42 -4.89 5.01
CA LEU A 19 6.32 -5.65 5.62
C LEU A 19 6.64 -7.13 5.83
N GLY A 20 7.81 -7.60 5.35
CA GLY A 20 8.19 -9.00 5.46
C GLY A 20 7.38 -9.91 4.55
N LEU A 21 6.93 -9.41 3.41
CA LEU A 21 6.12 -10.13 2.43
C LEU A 21 6.92 -10.43 1.18
N GLU A 22 6.41 -11.37 0.37
CA GLU A 22 6.97 -11.64 -0.93
C GLU A 22 6.60 -10.54 -1.92
N TYR A 23 7.50 -10.23 -2.82
CA TYR A 23 7.30 -9.21 -3.84
C TYR A 23 6.03 -9.48 -4.67
N GLU A 24 5.80 -10.75 -5.05
CA GLU A 24 4.62 -11.12 -5.85
C GLU A 24 3.31 -10.80 -5.14
N THR A 25 3.28 -11.00 -3.82
CA THR A 25 2.09 -10.68 -3.01
C THR A 25 1.75 -9.18 -3.12
N VAL A 26 2.76 -8.33 -2.97
CA VAL A 26 2.57 -6.88 -3.03
C VAL A 26 2.22 -6.44 -4.46
N CYS A 27 2.80 -7.05 -5.47
CA CYS A 27 2.45 -6.78 -6.86
C CYS A 27 0.99 -7.06 -7.15
N LYS A 28 0.43 -8.13 -6.57
CA LYS A 28 -1.00 -8.43 -6.72
C LYS A 28 -1.89 -7.34 -6.14
N TRP A 29 -1.48 -6.75 -5.02
CA TRP A 29 -2.22 -5.62 -4.45
C TRP A 29 -2.26 -4.45 -5.43
N ARG A 30 -1.13 -4.13 -6.03
CA ARG A 30 -1.03 -3.06 -7.01
C ARG A 30 -1.91 -3.34 -8.24
N ASP A 31 -1.82 -4.55 -8.78
CA ASP A 31 -2.53 -4.93 -10.01
C ASP A 31 -4.05 -4.95 -9.80
N ARG A 32 -4.49 -5.37 -8.61
CA ARG A 32 -5.91 -5.42 -8.25
C ARG A 32 -6.45 -4.12 -7.67
N ASP A 33 -5.56 -3.18 -7.40
CA ASP A 33 -5.89 -1.91 -6.71
C ASP A 33 -6.60 -2.17 -5.38
N GLN A 34 -6.15 -3.21 -4.65
CA GLN A 34 -6.72 -3.64 -3.38
C GLN A 34 -5.63 -4.13 -2.43
N ILE A 35 -5.82 -3.83 -1.13
CA ILE A 35 -4.95 -4.33 -0.06
C ILE A 35 -5.85 -5.06 0.94
N PRO A 36 -5.47 -6.28 1.39
CA PRO A 36 -6.22 -6.98 2.44
C PRO A 36 -6.38 -6.12 3.69
N ALA A 37 -7.54 -6.21 4.34
CA ALA A 37 -7.86 -5.38 5.51
C ALA A 37 -6.75 -5.42 6.57
N TYR A 38 -6.17 -6.58 6.82
CA TYR A 38 -5.11 -6.77 7.80
C TYR A 38 -3.89 -5.88 7.50
N TRP A 39 -3.57 -5.68 6.22
CA TRP A 39 -2.37 -4.96 5.79
C TRP A 39 -2.61 -3.48 5.51
N ARG A 40 -3.86 -3.03 5.44
CA ARG A 40 -4.19 -1.63 5.07
C ARG A 40 -3.56 -0.61 6.02
N VAL A 41 -3.75 -0.80 7.31
CA VAL A 41 -3.21 0.13 8.31
C VAL A 41 -1.69 0.11 8.29
N LYS A 42 -1.10 -1.07 8.18
CA LYS A 42 0.37 -1.21 8.10
C LYS A 42 0.91 -0.55 6.85
N PHE A 43 0.21 -0.69 5.73
CA PHE A 43 0.59 -0.05 4.47
C PHE A 43 0.53 1.48 4.58
N VAL A 44 -0.56 2.01 5.11
CA VAL A 44 -0.73 3.45 5.29
C VAL A 44 0.35 4.02 6.22
N ASN A 45 0.63 3.35 7.33
CA ASN A 45 1.67 3.78 8.26
C ASN A 45 3.04 3.78 7.60
N LEU A 46 3.34 2.76 6.80
CA LEU A 46 4.60 2.69 6.06
C LEU A 46 4.72 3.85 5.07
N MET A 47 3.66 4.13 4.31
CA MET A 47 3.67 5.21 3.34
C MET A 47 3.86 6.57 4.03
N ASN A 48 3.13 6.82 5.10
CA ASN A 48 3.25 8.08 5.85
C ASN A 48 4.64 8.24 6.46
N HIS A 49 5.25 7.15 6.91
CA HIS A 49 6.62 7.17 7.45
C HIS A 49 7.63 7.60 6.39
N HIS A 50 7.39 7.28 5.13
CA HIS A 50 8.26 7.63 4.02
C HIS A 50 7.77 8.88 3.26
N ASN A 51 6.95 9.71 3.90
CA ASN A 51 6.44 10.99 3.35
C ASN A 51 5.52 10.83 2.13
N VAL A 52 4.92 9.66 1.96
CA VAL A 52 3.84 9.47 1.00
C VAL A 52 2.54 9.74 1.74
N ALA A 53 1.95 10.90 1.49
CA ALA A 53 0.77 11.34 2.24
C ALA A 53 -0.47 10.54 1.83
N ILE A 54 -0.96 9.69 2.73
CA ILE A 54 -2.19 8.93 2.54
C ILE A 54 -3.12 9.26 3.71
N SER A 55 -4.31 9.73 3.40
CA SER A 55 -5.31 10.09 4.41
C SER A 55 -6.20 8.91 4.78
N LEU A 56 -6.93 9.06 5.89
CA LEU A 56 -7.95 8.08 6.27
C LEU A 56 -9.07 8.02 5.24
N HIS A 57 -9.33 9.12 4.55
CA HIS A 57 -10.31 9.16 3.47
C HIS A 57 -9.89 8.26 2.30
N ASP A 58 -8.61 8.30 1.92
CA ASP A 58 -8.07 7.42 0.89
C ASP A 58 -8.18 5.96 1.31
N LEU A 59 -7.83 5.66 2.57
CA LEU A 59 -7.94 4.31 3.12
C LEU A 59 -9.39 3.81 3.05
N ALA A 60 -10.34 4.65 3.42
CA ALA A 60 -11.76 4.29 3.37
C ALA A 60 -12.21 3.96 1.94
N GLY A 61 -11.70 4.70 0.95
CA GLY A 61 -11.98 4.43 -0.45
C GLY A 61 -11.42 3.10 -0.96
N TRP A 62 -10.42 2.54 -0.28
CA TRP A 62 -9.83 1.24 -0.64
C TRP A 62 -10.60 0.06 -0.06
N ILE A 63 -11.52 0.30 0.85
CA ILE A 63 -12.39 -0.73 1.43
C ILE A 63 -13.56 -0.97 0.48
N LYS A 64 -13.62 -2.14 -0.07
CA LYS A 64 -14.68 -2.54 -0.99
C LYS A 64 -15.48 -3.70 -0.42
#